data_5dc752b2708ca13469ca59faa38c19a2
#
_entry.id   5dc752b2708ca13469ca59faa38c19a2
#
_cell.length_a   1.000
_cell.length_b   1.000
_cell.length_c   1.000
_cell.angle_alpha   90.00
_cell.angle_beta   90.00
_cell.angle_gamma   90.00
#
_symmetry.space_group_name_H-M   'P 1'
#
loop_
_entity.id
_entity.type
_entity.pdbx_description
1 polymer ?
#
loop_
_entity_poly.entity_id
_entity_poly.type
_entity_poly.pdbx_seq_one_letter_code
_entity_poly.pdbx_strand_id
1 'polypeptide(L)'
;MANSSPGTPANTVTNWFGNIVSHPAVIVDANSVDDIVRVLKDPATYPSPVRAVGSNHSTAPCGVADGGTLIRMKMNQILSIGPGSLTAQADATHLQMAKALEAQNLQFYVNTEIGSLSAGSASCAGTKDASFPGEYGQVGSYITGVKMVLPTGDLLEVTEAASADLMQKVRSSYGLFGIIYEVTYQVRPLTPMHVHHTTYSLEDFLAKLPDLKTLGYSLMYYLVPFEDKITVEFRKYNPGATGDPNRTAWALRNHIWGTSGPKFGHDVEQNVAIPSIRYGIIDTFN
;
A
#
# COMPACT_ATOMS: atom_id res chain seq x y z
N MET A 1 13.13 -20.24 31.27
CA MET A 1 12.62 -19.02 31.93
C MET A 1 13.08 -17.88 31.05
N ALA A 2 12.19 -17.32 30.22
CA ALA A 2 12.52 -16.20 29.32
C ALA A 2 12.61 -14.92 30.15
N ASN A 3 13.76 -14.27 30.15
CA ASN A 3 13.96 -12.95 30.72
C ASN A 3 13.10 -11.96 29.97
N SER A 4 11.96 -11.58 30.52
CA SER A 4 11.22 -10.40 30.08
C SER A 4 12.01 -9.16 30.52
N SER A 5 12.53 -8.40 29.57
CA SER A 5 13.08 -7.07 29.85
C SER A 5 12.01 -6.22 30.54
N PRO A 6 12.33 -5.52 31.63
CA PRO A 6 11.36 -4.71 32.34
C PRO A 6 11.03 -3.48 31.50
N GLY A 7 9.78 -3.35 31.03
CA GLY A 7 9.25 -2.09 30.53
C GLY A 7 8.56 -2.07 29.18
N THR A 8 8.40 -3.18 28.48
CA THR A 8 7.56 -3.15 27.25
C THR A 8 6.08 -3.17 27.67
N PRO A 9 5.26 -2.14 27.30
CA PRO A 9 3.83 -2.15 27.56
C PRO A 9 3.19 -3.41 26.97
N ALA A 10 2.17 -3.95 27.63
CA ALA A 10 1.53 -5.23 27.26
C ALA A 10 1.01 -5.26 25.81
N ASN A 11 0.70 -4.09 25.22
CA ASN A 11 0.26 -3.91 23.85
C ASN A 11 1.21 -2.99 23.09
N THR A 12 2.22 -3.54 22.44
CA THR A 12 3.09 -2.78 21.54
C THR A 12 2.84 -3.21 20.11
N VAL A 13 2.53 -2.26 19.24
CA VAL A 13 2.32 -2.48 17.80
C VAL A 13 3.27 -1.57 17.02
N THR A 14 4.04 -2.15 16.12
CA THR A 14 4.93 -1.42 15.22
C THR A 14 4.42 -1.48 13.79
N ASN A 15 4.71 -0.44 13.00
CA ASN A 15 4.49 -0.50 11.57
C ASN A 15 5.49 -1.48 10.91
N TRP A 16 5.30 -1.73 9.61
CA TRP A 16 6.14 -2.67 8.86
C TRP A 16 7.63 -2.33 8.88
N PHE A 17 7.98 -1.04 8.86
CA PHE A 17 9.38 -0.58 8.93
C PHE A 17 9.98 -0.58 10.34
N GLY A 18 9.16 -0.78 11.38
CA GLY A 18 9.62 -0.75 12.77
C GLY A 18 9.91 0.66 13.34
N ASN A 19 9.70 1.72 12.57
CA ASN A 19 10.02 3.10 12.95
C ASN A 19 8.85 3.87 13.57
N ILE A 20 7.63 3.34 13.49
CA ILE A 20 6.45 3.89 14.15
C ILE A 20 5.93 2.87 15.14
N VAL A 21 5.85 3.28 16.41
CA VAL A 21 5.41 2.43 17.51
C VAL A 21 4.12 3.00 18.09
N SER A 22 3.18 2.14 18.40
CA SER A 22 1.92 2.47 19.08
C SER A 22 1.74 1.61 20.31
N HIS A 23 1.19 2.21 21.38
CA HIS A 23 0.89 1.57 22.65
C HIS A 23 -0.61 1.65 22.98
N PRO A 24 -1.48 0.95 22.24
CA PRO A 24 -2.91 0.98 22.49
C PRO A 24 -3.25 0.33 23.84
N ALA A 25 -4.24 0.90 24.54
CA ALA A 25 -4.79 0.28 25.74
C ALA A 25 -5.58 -1.00 25.38
N VAL A 26 -6.27 -0.98 24.24
CA VAL A 26 -7.09 -2.09 23.74
C VAL A 26 -6.74 -2.41 22.29
N ILE A 27 -6.65 -3.71 21.94
CA ILE A 27 -6.55 -4.19 20.57
C ILE A 27 -7.76 -5.06 20.27
N VAL A 28 -8.45 -4.78 19.15
CA VAL A 28 -9.63 -5.53 18.69
C VAL A 28 -9.37 -6.09 17.29
N ASP A 29 -9.60 -7.38 17.09
CA ASP A 29 -9.66 -7.99 15.77
C ASP A 29 -11.10 -7.86 15.23
N ALA A 30 -11.30 -7.01 14.22
CA ALA A 30 -12.63 -6.80 13.62
C ALA A 30 -12.84 -7.78 12.45
N ASN A 31 -13.70 -8.75 12.66
CA ASN A 31 -14.10 -9.76 11.67
C ASN A 31 -15.42 -9.37 10.96
N SER A 32 -16.13 -8.38 11.48
CA SER A 32 -17.41 -7.90 10.97
C SER A 32 -17.55 -6.39 11.13
N VAL A 33 -18.53 -5.81 10.43
CA VAL A 33 -18.92 -4.40 10.59
C VAL A 33 -19.45 -4.14 12.00
N ASP A 34 -20.17 -5.12 12.57
CA ASP A 34 -20.72 -5.01 13.94
C ASP A 34 -19.61 -4.92 15.00
N ASP A 35 -18.44 -5.55 14.77
CA ASP A 35 -17.30 -5.38 15.66
C ASP A 35 -16.79 -3.94 15.67
N ILE A 36 -16.74 -3.28 14.51
CA ILE A 36 -16.35 -1.89 14.39
C ILE A 36 -17.37 -0.99 15.06
N VAL A 37 -18.67 -1.20 14.80
CA VAL A 37 -19.77 -0.46 15.40
C VAL A 37 -19.76 -0.57 16.92
N ARG A 38 -19.55 -1.79 17.44
CA ARG A 38 -19.45 -2.03 18.90
C ARG A 38 -18.32 -1.21 19.52
N VAL A 39 -17.13 -1.21 18.91
CA VAL A 39 -15.99 -0.44 19.39
C VAL A 39 -16.29 1.05 19.45
N LEU A 40 -16.92 1.61 18.42
CA LEU A 40 -17.21 3.03 18.33
C LEU A 40 -18.36 3.48 19.24
N LYS A 41 -19.32 2.59 19.56
CA LYS A 41 -20.46 2.89 20.41
C LYS A 41 -20.21 2.67 21.91
N ASP A 42 -19.10 2.07 22.29
CA ASP A 42 -18.76 1.81 23.69
C ASP A 42 -17.42 2.45 24.09
N PRO A 43 -17.33 3.77 24.20
CA PRO A 43 -16.09 4.46 24.56
C PRO A 43 -15.60 4.19 25.98
N ALA A 44 -16.43 3.59 26.84
CA ALA A 44 -16.02 3.20 28.18
C ALA A 44 -15.11 1.96 28.14
N THR A 45 -15.42 1.00 27.30
CA THR A 45 -14.60 -0.21 27.09
C THR A 45 -13.49 0.02 26.07
N TYR A 46 -13.73 0.88 25.06
CA TYR A 46 -12.83 1.12 23.94
C TYR A 46 -12.43 2.61 23.90
N PRO A 47 -11.39 3.00 24.67
CA PRO A 47 -11.00 4.41 24.76
C PRO A 47 -10.48 4.98 23.45
N SER A 48 -10.65 6.31 23.29
CA SER A 48 -10.05 7.07 22.18
C SER A 48 -8.58 7.36 22.42
N PRO A 49 -7.78 7.57 21.34
CA PRO A 49 -8.19 7.55 19.94
C PRO A 49 -8.48 6.14 19.43
N VAL A 50 -9.49 5.97 18.58
CA VAL A 50 -9.74 4.72 17.87
C VAL A 50 -9.11 4.80 16.50
N ARG A 51 -8.26 3.85 16.15
CA ARG A 51 -7.57 3.76 14.84
C ARG A 51 -7.68 2.35 14.27
N ALA A 52 -7.87 2.26 12.95
CA ALA A 52 -7.85 0.99 12.24
C ALA A 52 -6.56 0.81 11.45
N VAL A 53 -6.05 -0.41 11.41
CA VAL A 53 -4.91 -0.81 10.60
C VAL A 53 -5.22 -2.09 9.83
N GLY A 54 -4.74 -2.18 8.59
CA GLY A 54 -4.64 -3.41 7.82
C GLY A 54 -3.19 -3.95 7.96
N SER A 55 -2.47 -4.01 6.84
CA SER A 55 -1.08 -4.50 6.80
C SER A 55 -0.05 -3.61 7.50
N ASN A 56 -0.45 -2.47 8.01
CA ASN A 56 0.34 -1.51 8.79
C ASN A 56 1.67 -1.05 8.14
N HIS A 57 1.64 -0.82 6.82
CA HIS A 57 2.79 -0.34 6.04
C HIS A 57 3.00 1.17 6.10
N SER A 58 2.08 1.93 6.68
CA SER A 58 2.14 3.40 6.67
C SER A 58 3.44 3.91 7.30
N THR A 59 4.09 4.85 6.63
CA THR A 59 5.23 5.61 7.14
C THR A 59 4.80 6.90 7.85
N ALA A 60 3.49 7.17 7.89
CA ALA A 60 2.87 8.24 8.68
C ALA A 60 2.15 7.63 9.89
N PRO A 61 2.07 8.31 11.04
CA PRO A 61 1.51 7.78 12.29
C PRO A 61 -0.03 7.75 12.30
N CYS A 62 -0.67 7.56 11.14
CA CYS A 62 -2.14 7.56 11.02
C CYS A 62 -2.81 6.38 11.74
N GLY A 63 -2.08 5.28 11.96
CA GLY A 63 -2.55 4.09 12.71
C GLY A 63 -2.18 4.09 14.19
N VAL A 64 -1.55 5.15 14.72
CA VAL A 64 -1.13 5.21 16.13
C VAL A 64 -2.36 5.45 17.01
N ALA A 65 -2.54 4.61 18.03
CA ALA A 65 -3.66 4.64 18.98
C ALA A 65 -3.15 4.57 20.44
N ASP A 66 -2.18 5.40 20.79
CA ASP A 66 -1.59 5.40 22.14
C ASP A 66 -2.63 5.68 23.22
N GLY A 67 -2.69 4.80 24.22
CA GLY A 67 -3.69 4.84 25.28
C GLY A 67 -5.14 4.59 24.82
N GLY A 68 -5.34 4.43 23.51
CA GLY A 68 -6.65 4.25 22.88
C GLY A 68 -6.92 2.82 22.41
N THR A 69 -7.73 2.68 21.37
CA THR A 69 -8.13 1.39 20.80
C THR A 69 -7.61 1.23 19.38
N LEU A 70 -6.85 0.16 19.15
CA LEU A 70 -6.41 -0.25 17.82
C LEU A 70 -7.32 -1.34 17.27
N ILE A 71 -7.92 -1.13 16.12
CA ILE A 71 -8.70 -2.13 15.38
C ILE A 71 -7.80 -2.74 14.31
N ARG A 72 -7.52 -4.04 14.42
CA ARG A 72 -6.91 -4.81 13.34
C ARG A 72 -8.01 -5.36 12.46
N MET A 73 -8.04 -4.92 11.21
CA MET A 73 -9.01 -5.39 10.23
C MET A 73 -8.73 -6.85 9.87
N LYS A 74 -9.77 -7.68 9.83
CA LYS A 74 -9.74 -9.11 9.43
C LYS A 74 -10.70 -9.42 8.30
N MET A 75 -11.33 -8.42 7.73
CA MET A 75 -12.30 -8.51 6.66
C MET A 75 -11.58 -8.41 5.33
N ASN A 76 -11.28 -9.55 4.68
CA ASN A 76 -10.38 -9.63 3.51
C ASN A 76 -11.00 -10.32 2.28
N GLN A 77 -12.32 -10.41 2.21
CA GLN A 77 -13.00 -11.05 1.09
C GLN A 77 -13.08 -10.14 -0.13
N ILE A 78 -12.95 -10.73 -1.32
CA ILE A 78 -13.33 -10.10 -2.58
C ILE A 78 -14.83 -10.37 -2.78
N LEU A 79 -15.62 -9.31 -2.80
CA LEU A 79 -17.08 -9.40 -2.79
C LEU A 79 -17.66 -9.53 -4.20
N SER A 80 -17.11 -8.80 -5.16
CA SER A 80 -17.53 -8.88 -6.55
C SER A 80 -16.44 -8.43 -7.52
N ILE A 81 -16.44 -8.98 -8.71
CA ILE A 81 -15.63 -8.54 -9.86
C ILE A 81 -16.55 -8.45 -11.05
N GLY A 82 -16.56 -7.29 -11.71
CA GLY A 82 -17.29 -7.03 -12.95
C GLY A 82 -16.37 -6.42 -14.00
N PRO A 83 -16.90 -6.18 -15.24
CA PRO A 83 -16.08 -5.70 -16.38
C PRO A 83 -15.36 -4.40 -16.14
N GLY A 84 -15.84 -3.55 -15.23
CA GLY A 84 -15.29 -2.23 -14.94
C GLY A 84 -15.04 -1.97 -13.46
N SER A 85 -15.32 -2.93 -12.57
CA SER A 85 -15.20 -2.72 -11.13
C SER A 85 -14.78 -3.98 -10.37
N LEU A 86 -14.11 -3.76 -9.23
CA LEU A 86 -13.86 -4.77 -8.20
C LEU A 86 -14.28 -4.18 -6.85
N THR A 87 -15.07 -4.92 -6.09
CA THR A 87 -15.42 -4.57 -4.71
C THR A 87 -14.84 -5.59 -3.75
N ALA A 88 -14.14 -5.11 -2.72
CA ALA A 88 -13.49 -5.95 -1.72
C ALA A 88 -13.60 -5.33 -0.32
N GLN A 89 -13.49 -6.18 0.68
CA GLN A 89 -13.37 -5.77 2.07
C GLN A 89 -12.01 -5.11 2.33
N ALA A 90 -11.94 -4.26 3.34
CA ALA A 90 -10.84 -3.34 3.57
C ALA A 90 -9.48 -3.99 3.86
N ASP A 91 -9.45 -5.23 4.37
CA ASP A 91 -8.20 -5.96 4.63
C ASP A 91 -7.76 -6.86 3.45
N ALA A 92 -8.53 -6.93 2.36
CA ALA A 92 -8.08 -7.61 1.15
C ALA A 92 -6.80 -6.95 0.63
N THR A 93 -5.75 -7.74 0.39
CA THR A 93 -4.48 -7.20 -0.10
C THR A 93 -4.53 -6.92 -1.59
N HIS A 94 -3.75 -5.95 -2.05
CA HIS A 94 -3.66 -5.60 -3.47
C HIS A 94 -3.22 -6.80 -4.32
N LEU A 95 -2.27 -7.59 -3.81
CA LEU A 95 -1.81 -8.82 -4.48
C LEU A 95 -2.94 -9.85 -4.62
N GLN A 96 -3.75 -10.02 -3.57
CA GLN A 96 -4.91 -10.92 -3.59
C GLN A 96 -5.93 -10.52 -4.66
N MET A 97 -6.27 -9.21 -4.66
CA MET A 97 -7.18 -8.64 -5.64
C MET A 97 -6.62 -8.68 -7.07
N ALA A 98 -5.33 -8.36 -7.26
CA ALA A 98 -4.68 -8.42 -8.56
C ALA A 98 -4.68 -9.82 -9.17
N LYS A 99 -4.42 -10.87 -8.37
CA LYS A 99 -4.52 -12.26 -8.81
C LYS A 99 -5.94 -12.66 -9.23
N ALA A 100 -6.94 -12.19 -8.49
CA ALA A 100 -8.34 -12.45 -8.81
C ALA A 100 -8.79 -11.72 -10.10
N LEU A 101 -8.33 -10.48 -10.29
CA LEU A 101 -8.58 -9.74 -11.53
C LEU A 101 -7.92 -10.40 -12.73
N GLU A 102 -6.68 -10.82 -12.60
CA GLU A 102 -5.94 -11.49 -13.66
C GLU A 102 -6.63 -12.77 -14.12
N ALA A 103 -7.17 -13.55 -13.19
CA ALA A 103 -7.93 -14.76 -13.51
C ALA A 103 -9.19 -14.48 -14.38
N GLN A 104 -9.63 -13.21 -14.41
CA GLN A 104 -10.75 -12.74 -15.23
C GLN A 104 -10.31 -11.84 -16.40
N ASN A 105 -9.01 -11.82 -16.75
CA ASN A 105 -8.42 -10.96 -17.76
C ASN A 105 -8.66 -9.45 -17.49
N LEU A 106 -8.61 -9.07 -16.23
CA LEU A 106 -8.74 -7.69 -15.75
C LEU A 106 -7.48 -7.26 -15.00
N GLN A 107 -7.30 -5.95 -14.85
CA GLN A 107 -6.22 -5.36 -14.08
C GLN A 107 -6.66 -4.04 -13.45
N PHE A 108 -5.93 -3.60 -12.42
CA PHE A 108 -6.01 -2.23 -11.92
C PHE A 108 -5.45 -1.23 -12.95
N TYR A 109 -5.88 0.02 -12.86
CA TYR A 109 -5.24 1.12 -13.58
C TYR A 109 -3.84 1.42 -13.04
N VAL A 110 -3.71 1.42 -11.72
CA VAL A 110 -2.45 1.62 -10.99
C VAL A 110 -2.35 0.53 -9.93
N ASN A 111 -1.21 -0.14 -9.90
CA ASN A 111 -0.90 -1.09 -8.84
C ASN A 111 -0.26 -0.37 -7.64
N THR A 112 -0.22 -1.03 -6.52
CA THR A 112 0.62 -0.61 -5.41
C THR A 112 2.04 -1.13 -5.62
N GLU A 113 3.04 -0.36 -5.23
CA GLU A 113 4.45 -0.80 -5.26
C GLU A 113 4.66 -2.04 -4.37
N ILE A 114 3.96 -2.09 -3.24
CA ILE A 114 3.99 -3.23 -2.31
C ILE A 114 2.63 -3.93 -2.34
N GLY A 115 2.61 -5.18 -2.82
CA GLY A 115 1.39 -5.96 -3.03
C GLY A 115 0.63 -6.36 -1.76
N SER A 116 1.27 -6.30 -0.59
CA SER A 116 0.64 -6.59 0.71
C SER A 116 -0.14 -5.42 1.31
N LEU A 117 -0.21 -4.26 0.66
CA LEU A 117 -1.05 -3.15 1.12
C LEU A 117 -2.53 -3.55 1.08
N SER A 118 -3.26 -3.19 2.15
CA SER A 118 -4.69 -3.48 2.25
C SER A 118 -5.56 -2.47 1.50
N ALA A 119 -6.71 -2.90 0.99
CA ALA A 119 -7.65 -2.10 0.22
C ALA A 119 -8.08 -0.82 0.94
N GLY A 120 -8.43 -0.92 2.21
CA GLY A 120 -8.86 0.22 3.02
C GLY A 120 -7.78 1.30 3.14
N SER A 121 -6.53 0.89 3.41
CA SER A 121 -5.41 1.84 3.49
C SER A 121 -5.09 2.45 2.13
N ALA A 122 -5.01 1.64 1.08
CA ALA A 122 -4.67 2.11 -0.27
C ALA A 122 -5.73 3.08 -0.84
N SER A 123 -6.99 2.94 -0.40
CA SER A 123 -8.09 3.80 -0.87
C SER A 123 -8.07 5.22 -0.32
N CYS A 124 -7.56 5.42 0.91
CA CYS A 124 -7.62 6.71 1.60
C CYS A 124 -6.26 7.33 1.94
N ALA A 125 -5.15 6.63 1.68
CA ALA A 125 -3.81 7.15 1.83
C ALA A 125 -3.18 7.53 0.47
N GLY A 126 -2.05 8.24 0.49
CA GLY A 126 -1.34 8.67 -0.70
C GLY A 126 -0.57 7.55 -1.44
N THR A 127 -1.18 6.39 -1.58
CA THR A 127 -0.59 5.22 -2.26
C THR A 127 -0.50 5.46 -3.77
N LYS A 128 0.68 5.29 -4.32
CA LYS A 128 0.97 5.58 -5.74
C LYS A 128 1.92 4.58 -6.36
N ASP A 129 1.94 4.55 -7.69
CA ASP A 129 2.95 3.91 -8.53
C ASP A 129 3.16 4.77 -9.80
N ALA A 130 4.08 4.38 -10.66
CA ALA A 130 4.25 4.99 -11.96
C ALA A 130 2.99 4.83 -12.80
N SER A 131 2.55 5.95 -13.41
CA SER A 131 1.38 5.99 -14.30
C SER A 131 1.80 6.27 -15.73
N PHE A 132 0.91 5.99 -16.66
CA PHE A 132 1.09 6.36 -18.07
C PHE A 132 0.69 7.82 -18.30
N PRO A 133 1.23 8.48 -19.34
CA PRO A 133 0.80 9.83 -19.72
C PRO A 133 -0.73 9.89 -19.90
N GLY A 134 -1.37 10.85 -19.24
CA GLY A 134 -2.83 11.01 -19.23
C GLY A 134 -3.57 10.18 -18.19
N GLU A 135 -2.88 9.34 -17.43
CA GLU A 135 -3.45 8.57 -16.31
C GLU A 135 -3.00 9.15 -14.95
N TYR A 136 -3.79 8.89 -13.92
CA TYR A 136 -3.42 9.26 -12.55
C TYR A 136 -2.47 8.20 -11.96
N GLY A 137 -1.46 8.65 -11.19
CA GLY A 137 -0.52 7.78 -10.49
C GLY A 137 -0.99 7.35 -9.10
N GLN A 138 -2.08 7.92 -8.59
CA GLN A 138 -2.62 7.61 -7.26
C GLN A 138 -3.64 6.49 -7.36
N VAL A 139 -3.51 5.46 -6.53
CA VAL A 139 -4.49 4.36 -6.41
C VAL A 139 -5.86 4.91 -6.03
N GLY A 140 -5.91 5.87 -5.09
CA GLY A 140 -7.13 6.54 -4.66
C GLY A 140 -7.94 7.17 -5.79
N SER A 141 -7.29 7.62 -6.89
CA SER A 141 -7.97 8.20 -8.05
C SER A 141 -8.90 7.24 -8.78
N TYR A 142 -8.72 5.95 -8.61
CA TYR A 142 -9.53 4.89 -9.22
C TYR A 142 -10.47 4.20 -8.23
N ILE A 143 -10.65 4.77 -7.05
CA ILE A 143 -11.66 4.33 -6.09
C ILE A 143 -12.97 5.02 -6.42
N THR A 144 -14.01 4.25 -6.71
CA THR A 144 -15.34 4.76 -7.08
C THR A 144 -16.37 4.64 -5.97
N GLY A 145 -16.06 3.90 -4.91
CA GLY A 145 -16.93 3.77 -3.76
C GLY A 145 -16.21 3.27 -2.52
N VAL A 146 -16.67 3.70 -1.38
CA VAL A 146 -16.27 3.19 -0.06
C VAL A 146 -17.46 3.06 0.85
N LYS A 147 -17.42 2.06 1.77
CA LYS A 147 -18.32 2.00 2.91
C LYS A 147 -17.50 2.10 4.18
N MET A 148 -17.97 2.90 5.12
CA MET A 148 -17.29 3.16 6.39
C MET A 148 -18.24 3.22 7.56
N VAL A 149 -17.71 3.01 8.75
CA VAL A 149 -18.38 3.29 10.01
C VAL A 149 -17.89 4.63 10.51
N LEU A 150 -18.81 5.58 10.71
CA LEU A 150 -18.52 6.90 11.25
C LEU A 150 -18.17 6.84 12.75
N PRO A 151 -17.54 7.87 13.33
CA PRO A 151 -17.26 7.92 14.78
C PRO A 151 -18.49 7.76 15.67
N THR A 152 -19.70 8.06 15.16
CA THR A 152 -20.98 7.84 15.84
C THR A 152 -21.43 6.37 15.86
N GLY A 153 -20.75 5.50 15.11
CA GLY A 153 -21.14 4.11 14.85
C GLY A 153 -22.18 3.95 13.75
N ASP A 154 -22.53 5.03 13.03
CA ASP A 154 -23.44 4.97 11.88
C ASP A 154 -22.70 4.52 10.63
N LEU A 155 -23.42 3.86 9.71
CA LEU A 155 -22.87 3.42 8.44
C LEU A 155 -23.00 4.52 7.40
N LEU A 156 -21.93 4.76 6.65
CA LEU A 156 -21.91 5.69 5.52
C LEU A 156 -21.39 4.99 4.28
N GLU A 157 -22.13 5.12 3.18
CA GLU A 157 -21.68 4.77 1.85
C GLU A 157 -21.40 6.05 1.05
N VAL A 158 -20.22 6.11 0.44
CA VAL A 158 -19.79 7.21 -0.42
C VAL A 158 -19.44 6.65 -1.78
N THR A 159 -20.07 7.14 -2.84
CA THR A 159 -19.75 6.76 -4.22
C THR A 159 -19.48 7.99 -5.06
N GLU A 160 -18.62 7.82 -6.07
CA GLU A 160 -18.32 8.88 -7.06
C GLU A 160 -19.61 9.41 -7.72
N ALA A 161 -20.55 8.50 -8.05
CA ALA A 161 -21.80 8.84 -8.71
C ALA A 161 -22.75 9.65 -7.82
N ALA A 162 -22.77 9.37 -6.52
CA ALA A 162 -23.68 10.07 -5.59
C ALA A 162 -23.10 11.39 -5.08
N SER A 163 -21.77 11.45 -4.85
CA SER A 163 -21.11 12.65 -4.33
C SER A 163 -19.61 12.64 -4.66
N ALA A 164 -19.24 13.16 -5.82
CA ALA A 164 -17.85 13.27 -6.26
C ALA A 164 -17.00 14.13 -5.30
N ASP A 165 -17.57 15.21 -4.75
CA ASP A 165 -16.89 16.09 -3.79
C ASP A 165 -16.53 15.36 -2.48
N LEU A 166 -17.46 14.58 -1.93
CA LEU A 166 -17.21 13.81 -0.73
C LEU A 166 -16.21 12.66 -1.01
N MET A 167 -16.35 12.01 -2.18
CA MET A 167 -15.42 10.96 -2.60
C MET A 167 -14.00 11.49 -2.74
N GLN A 168 -13.81 12.69 -3.30
CA GLN A 168 -12.51 13.35 -3.38
C GLN A 168 -11.89 13.57 -2.00
N LYS A 169 -12.66 13.97 -1.01
CA LYS A 169 -12.19 14.18 0.37
C LYS A 169 -11.82 12.86 1.04
N VAL A 170 -12.58 11.80 0.81
CA VAL A 170 -12.32 10.46 1.37
C VAL A 170 -11.03 9.85 0.83
N ARG A 171 -10.72 10.02 -0.46
CA ARG A 171 -9.50 9.50 -1.12
C ARG A 171 -8.18 9.93 -0.47
N SER A 172 -8.15 11.02 0.26
CA SER A 172 -6.93 11.53 0.92
C SER A 172 -7.14 11.76 2.42
N SER A 173 -8.11 11.06 3.01
CA SER A 173 -8.55 11.29 4.39
C SER A 173 -7.66 10.63 5.45
N TYR A 174 -6.82 9.67 5.10
CA TYR A 174 -6.05 8.85 6.05
C TYR A 174 -6.92 8.23 7.16
N GLY A 175 -8.18 7.91 6.82
CA GLY A 175 -9.14 7.34 7.76
C GLY A 175 -9.74 8.33 8.77
N LEU A 176 -9.62 9.65 8.56
CA LEU A 176 -10.11 10.66 9.49
C LEU A 176 -11.64 10.80 9.51
N PHE A 177 -12.34 10.37 8.44
CA PHE A 177 -13.81 10.42 8.39
C PHE A 177 -14.48 9.24 9.08
N GLY A 178 -13.82 8.09 9.11
CA GLY A 178 -14.37 6.86 9.68
C GLY A 178 -13.51 5.64 9.34
N ILE A 179 -13.96 4.48 9.79
CA ILE A 179 -13.27 3.21 9.57
C ILE A 179 -13.83 2.54 8.32
N ILE A 180 -13.05 2.55 7.24
CA ILE A 180 -13.42 1.94 5.96
C ILE A 180 -13.43 0.42 6.11
N TYR A 181 -14.53 -0.24 5.68
CA TYR A 181 -14.65 -1.69 5.71
C TYR A 181 -14.88 -2.33 4.33
N GLU A 182 -15.25 -1.54 3.31
CA GLU A 182 -15.44 -2.00 1.93
C GLU A 182 -15.00 -0.92 0.95
N VAL A 183 -14.37 -1.34 -0.15
CA VAL A 183 -13.82 -0.46 -1.19
C VAL A 183 -14.18 -0.98 -2.57
N THR A 184 -14.63 -0.09 -3.46
CA THR A 184 -14.87 -0.37 -4.87
C THR A 184 -13.85 0.34 -5.74
N TYR A 185 -13.13 -0.44 -6.54
CA TYR A 185 -12.11 0.00 -7.49
C TYR A 185 -12.67 0.03 -8.92
N GLN A 186 -12.24 1.00 -9.70
CA GLN A 186 -12.33 0.92 -11.15
C GLN A 186 -11.22 0.01 -11.67
N VAL A 187 -11.57 -0.89 -12.59
CA VAL A 187 -10.65 -1.83 -13.24
C VAL A 187 -10.82 -1.79 -14.76
N ARG A 188 -9.87 -2.38 -15.48
CA ARG A 188 -9.86 -2.41 -16.94
C ARG A 188 -9.40 -3.78 -17.46
N PRO A 189 -9.57 -4.06 -18.77
CA PRO A 189 -9.03 -5.27 -19.39
C PRO A 189 -7.52 -5.40 -19.19
N LEU A 190 -7.07 -6.63 -18.94
CA LEU A 190 -5.65 -6.96 -18.81
C LEU A 190 -4.93 -6.67 -20.13
N THR A 191 -3.88 -5.89 -20.06
CA THR A 191 -3.06 -5.54 -21.22
C THR A 191 -1.61 -5.89 -20.93
N PRO A 192 -0.94 -6.69 -21.77
CA PRO A 192 0.48 -6.98 -21.64
C PRO A 192 1.33 -5.70 -21.63
N MET A 193 2.38 -5.72 -20.85
CA MET A 193 3.28 -4.58 -20.68
C MET A 193 4.72 -5.00 -20.99
N HIS A 194 5.42 -4.19 -21.81
CA HIS A 194 6.85 -4.29 -21.97
C HIS A 194 7.54 -3.42 -20.92
N VAL A 195 8.50 -4.00 -20.22
CA VAL A 195 9.29 -3.33 -19.18
C VAL A 195 10.77 -3.52 -19.48
N HIS A 196 11.54 -2.43 -19.44
CA HIS A 196 13.00 -2.49 -19.50
C HIS A 196 13.61 -1.45 -18.56
N HIS A 197 14.88 -1.65 -18.21
CA HIS A 197 15.62 -0.79 -17.32
C HIS A 197 16.85 -0.21 -18.02
N THR A 198 17.18 1.05 -17.71
CA THR A 198 18.40 1.72 -18.13
C THR A 198 18.98 2.48 -16.95
N THR A 199 20.29 2.36 -16.75
CA THR A 199 20.99 3.06 -15.67
C THR A 199 21.73 4.27 -16.24
N TYR A 200 21.66 5.39 -15.52
CA TYR A 200 22.31 6.66 -15.85
C TYR A 200 23.12 7.15 -14.65
N SER A 201 24.14 8.00 -14.92
CA SER A 201 24.67 8.89 -13.88
C SER A 201 23.61 9.95 -13.51
N LEU A 202 23.76 10.63 -12.39
CA LEU A 202 22.85 11.72 -12.01
C LEU A 202 22.88 12.85 -13.04
N GLU A 203 24.08 13.21 -13.53
CA GLU A 203 24.26 14.25 -14.55
C GLU A 203 23.53 13.89 -15.85
N ASP A 204 23.78 12.70 -16.40
CA ASP A 204 23.13 12.20 -17.61
C ASP A 204 21.62 12.10 -17.46
N PHE A 205 21.14 11.63 -16.30
CA PHE A 205 19.71 11.54 -16.03
C PHE A 205 19.05 12.90 -16.06
N LEU A 206 19.62 13.89 -15.36
CA LEU A 206 19.08 15.24 -15.31
C LEU A 206 19.07 15.89 -16.71
N ALA A 207 20.13 15.69 -17.49
CA ALA A 207 20.21 16.19 -18.86
C ALA A 207 19.15 15.57 -19.78
N LYS A 208 18.87 14.27 -19.61
CA LYS A 208 17.92 13.53 -20.45
C LYS A 208 16.46 13.59 -19.94
N LEU A 209 16.22 13.97 -18.71
CA LEU A 209 14.89 13.93 -18.09
C LEU A 209 13.80 14.67 -18.90
N PRO A 210 14.05 15.86 -19.49
CA PRO A 210 13.07 16.51 -20.34
C PRO A 210 12.62 15.64 -21.52
N ASP A 211 13.55 14.98 -22.19
CA ASP A 211 13.29 14.12 -23.34
C ASP A 211 12.58 12.82 -22.92
N LEU A 212 13.06 12.18 -21.84
CA LEU A 212 12.46 10.96 -21.29
C LEU A 212 10.96 11.12 -21.00
N LYS A 213 10.55 12.27 -20.49
CA LYS A 213 9.13 12.58 -20.21
C LYS A 213 8.25 12.68 -21.46
N THR A 214 8.83 12.86 -22.64
CA THR A 214 8.10 12.96 -23.91
C THR A 214 7.96 11.65 -24.66
N LEU A 215 8.66 10.59 -24.23
CA LEU A 215 8.69 9.29 -24.93
C LEU A 215 7.39 8.47 -24.83
N GLY A 216 6.41 8.93 -24.05
CA GLY A 216 5.13 8.22 -23.88
C GLY A 216 5.22 6.93 -23.06
N TYR A 217 6.28 6.74 -22.28
CA TYR A 217 6.40 5.68 -21.32
C TYR A 217 5.87 6.09 -19.94
N SER A 218 5.40 5.14 -19.18
CA SER A 218 5.34 5.27 -17.72
C SER A 218 6.76 5.08 -17.20
N LEU A 219 7.21 6.01 -16.36
CA LEU A 219 8.58 6.05 -15.83
C LEU A 219 8.56 5.88 -14.32
N MET A 220 9.39 4.96 -13.84
CA MET A 220 9.77 4.87 -12.44
C MET A 220 11.28 4.94 -12.35
N TYR A 221 11.83 5.71 -11.42
CA TYR A 221 13.28 5.78 -11.25
C TYR A 221 13.65 5.60 -9.79
N TYR A 222 14.73 4.86 -9.63
CA TYR A 222 15.31 4.51 -8.34
C TYR A 222 16.63 5.27 -8.18
N LEU A 223 16.65 6.14 -7.16
CA LEU A 223 17.87 6.81 -6.72
C LEU A 223 18.58 5.88 -5.76
N VAL A 224 19.80 5.49 -6.09
CA VAL A 224 20.64 4.71 -5.17
C VAL A 224 21.47 5.69 -4.35
N PRO A 225 21.19 5.83 -3.03
CA PRO A 225 21.94 6.75 -2.18
C PRO A 225 23.42 6.38 -2.19
N PHE A 226 24.29 7.41 -2.20
CA PHE A 226 25.75 7.28 -2.12
C PHE A 226 26.46 6.74 -3.38
N GLU A 227 25.72 6.42 -4.43
CA GLU A 227 26.26 6.11 -5.75
C GLU A 227 25.77 7.13 -6.78
N ASP A 228 26.59 7.43 -7.78
CA ASP A 228 26.17 8.22 -8.95
C ASP A 228 25.42 7.31 -9.95
N LYS A 229 24.24 6.84 -9.48
CA LYS A 229 23.48 5.84 -10.21
C LYS A 229 21.99 6.04 -10.06
N ILE A 230 21.31 6.19 -11.18
CA ILE A 230 19.85 6.25 -11.27
C ILE A 230 19.39 5.17 -12.24
N THR A 231 18.62 4.21 -11.74
CA THR A 231 17.99 3.20 -12.59
C THR A 231 16.60 3.66 -12.97
N VAL A 232 16.34 3.77 -14.26
CA VAL A 232 15.03 4.14 -14.80
C VAL A 232 14.35 2.88 -15.35
N GLU A 233 13.17 2.59 -14.85
CA GLU A 233 12.27 1.57 -15.37
C GLU A 233 11.30 2.23 -16.34
N PHE A 234 11.29 1.74 -17.57
CA PHE A 234 10.42 2.15 -18.66
C PHE A 234 9.31 1.11 -18.83
N ARG A 235 8.06 1.54 -18.77
CA ARG A 235 6.88 0.70 -18.96
C ARG A 235 6.07 1.18 -20.13
N LYS A 236 5.65 0.27 -21.01
CA LYS A 236 4.76 0.57 -22.14
C LYS A 236 3.77 -0.56 -22.36
N TYR A 237 2.50 -0.24 -22.53
CA TYR A 237 1.51 -1.24 -22.93
C TYR A 237 1.81 -1.76 -24.33
N ASN A 238 1.63 -3.07 -24.51
CA ASN A 238 1.77 -3.75 -25.78
C ASN A 238 0.54 -4.62 -26.06
N PRO A 239 -0.59 -4.02 -26.51
CA PRO A 239 -1.87 -4.71 -26.63
C PRO A 239 -1.86 -5.91 -27.58
N GLY A 240 -0.90 -5.97 -28.52
CA GLY A 240 -0.77 -7.08 -29.47
C GLY A 240 0.14 -8.21 -29.01
N ALA A 241 0.79 -8.08 -27.86
CA ALA A 241 1.69 -9.10 -27.35
C ALA A 241 0.93 -10.19 -26.59
N THR A 242 1.49 -11.40 -26.65
CA THR A 242 1.12 -12.46 -25.70
C THR A 242 1.95 -12.26 -24.44
N GLY A 243 1.29 -12.22 -23.27
CA GLY A 243 2.00 -12.13 -21.99
C GLY A 243 2.87 -13.37 -21.78
N ASP A 244 4.04 -13.19 -21.13
CA ASP A 244 4.88 -14.31 -20.75
C ASP A 244 4.21 -15.10 -19.60
N PRO A 245 3.87 -16.38 -19.81
CA PRO A 245 3.30 -17.21 -18.75
C PRO A 245 4.32 -17.59 -17.68
N ASN A 246 5.61 -17.46 -17.98
CA ASN A 246 6.69 -17.78 -17.04
C ASN A 246 7.03 -16.56 -16.15
N ARG A 247 6.43 -16.53 -14.97
CA ARG A 247 6.60 -15.43 -13.99
C ARG A 247 7.66 -15.70 -12.93
N THR A 248 8.53 -16.67 -13.13
CA THR A 248 9.54 -17.05 -12.12
C THR A 248 10.45 -15.88 -11.77
N ALA A 249 10.89 -15.09 -12.76
CA ALA A 249 11.70 -13.90 -12.55
C ALA A 249 10.95 -12.83 -11.72
N TRP A 250 9.68 -12.61 -11.97
CA TRP A 250 8.84 -11.70 -11.19
C TRP A 250 8.60 -12.20 -9.77
N ALA A 251 8.37 -13.48 -9.58
CA ALA A 251 8.21 -14.07 -8.26
C ALA A 251 9.48 -13.92 -7.43
N LEU A 252 10.65 -14.16 -8.05
CA LEU A 252 11.96 -13.96 -7.41
C LEU A 252 12.19 -12.50 -7.05
N ARG A 253 11.96 -11.57 -7.98
CA ARG A 253 12.07 -10.12 -7.74
C ARG A 253 11.18 -9.69 -6.57
N ASN A 254 9.91 -10.08 -6.58
CA ASN A 254 8.96 -9.73 -5.52
C ASN A 254 9.36 -10.33 -4.18
N HIS A 255 9.91 -11.52 -4.15
CA HIS A 255 10.44 -12.14 -2.92
C HIS A 255 11.68 -11.39 -2.40
N ILE A 256 12.59 -11.02 -3.28
CA ILE A 256 13.79 -10.25 -2.89
C ILE A 256 13.37 -8.90 -2.33
N TRP A 257 12.60 -8.11 -3.06
CA TRP A 257 12.20 -6.75 -2.66
C TRP A 257 11.17 -6.70 -1.52
N GLY A 258 10.26 -7.66 -1.47
CA GLY A 258 9.19 -7.67 -0.46
C GLY A 258 9.53 -8.41 0.82
N THR A 259 10.56 -9.25 0.84
CA THR A 259 10.85 -10.13 1.98
C THR A 259 12.33 -10.16 2.34
N SER A 260 13.19 -10.62 1.43
CA SER A 260 14.60 -10.86 1.74
C SER A 260 15.41 -9.58 1.84
N GLY A 261 15.19 -8.61 0.94
CA GLY A 261 15.91 -7.34 0.91
C GLY A 261 15.65 -6.48 2.16
N PRO A 262 14.40 -6.23 2.56
CA PRO A 262 14.10 -5.49 3.78
C PRO A 262 14.68 -6.15 5.03
N LYS A 263 14.60 -7.48 5.12
CA LYS A 263 15.19 -8.22 6.25
C LYS A 263 16.71 -8.06 6.26
N PHE A 264 17.36 -8.24 5.11
CA PHE A 264 18.81 -8.06 4.97
C PHE A 264 19.23 -6.64 5.33
N GLY A 265 18.54 -5.62 4.80
CA GLY A 265 18.79 -4.21 5.12
C GLY A 265 18.67 -3.93 6.62
N HIS A 266 17.64 -4.46 7.27
CA HIS A 266 17.47 -4.35 8.71
C HIS A 266 18.62 -5.04 9.48
N ASP A 267 18.98 -6.27 9.09
CA ASP A 267 20.07 -7.00 9.73
C ASP A 267 21.42 -6.28 9.58
N VAL A 268 21.69 -5.69 8.41
CA VAL A 268 22.88 -4.85 8.17
C VAL A 268 22.84 -3.59 9.04
N GLU A 269 21.70 -2.92 9.13
CA GLU A 269 21.53 -1.73 9.96
C GLU A 269 21.81 -2.02 11.43
N GLN A 270 21.33 -3.14 11.94
CA GLN A 270 21.49 -3.52 13.35
C GLN A 270 22.91 -4.00 13.70
N ASN A 271 23.60 -4.62 12.75
CA ASN A 271 24.87 -5.32 13.06
C ASN A 271 26.12 -4.62 12.49
N VAL A 272 25.99 -3.66 11.59
CA VAL A 272 27.12 -2.92 10.99
C VAL A 272 27.15 -1.49 11.53
N ALA A 273 28.01 -1.26 12.52
CA ALA A 273 28.09 0.02 13.21
C ALA A 273 28.68 1.15 12.37
N ILE A 274 29.56 0.85 11.39
CA ILE A 274 30.26 1.84 10.58
C ILE A 274 29.38 2.23 9.38
N PRO A 275 28.88 3.48 9.28
CA PRO A 275 27.95 3.91 8.24
C PRO A 275 28.47 3.66 6.80
N SER A 276 29.72 3.98 6.50
CA SER A 276 30.29 3.79 5.17
C SER A 276 30.33 2.33 4.72
N ILE A 277 30.57 1.40 5.65
CA ILE A 277 30.55 -0.03 5.36
C ILE A 277 29.11 -0.51 5.17
N ARG A 278 28.19 -0.03 6.03
CA ARG A 278 26.76 -0.34 5.95
C ARG A 278 26.19 0.07 4.58
N TYR A 279 26.44 1.30 4.15
CA TYR A 279 25.99 1.80 2.86
C TYR A 279 26.61 1.06 1.70
N GLY A 280 27.91 0.76 1.73
CA GLY A 280 28.56 -0.03 0.69
C GLY A 280 28.01 -1.45 0.53
N ILE A 281 27.60 -2.09 1.64
CA ILE A 281 26.92 -3.41 1.58
C ILE A 281 25.54 -3.28 0.94
N ILE A 282 24.75 -2.28 1.33
CA ILE A 282 23.41 -2.05 0.78
C ILE A 282 23.49 -1.71 -0.71
N ASP A 283 24.40 -0.83 -1.10
CA ASP A 283 24.60 -0.41 -2.50
C ASP A 283 25.06 -1.55 -3.40
N THR A 284 25.84 -2.50 -2.88
CA THR A 284 26.24 -3.70 -3.63
C THR A 284 25.06 -4.62 -3.95
N PHE A 285 23.98 -4.55 -3.15
CA PHE A 285 22.78 -5.36 -3.35
C PHE A 285 21.76 -4.73 -4.31
N ASN A 286 21.84 -3.41 -4.51
CA ASN A 286 21.01 -2.64 -5.43
C ASN A 286 21.68 -2.54 -6.82
#